data_46d7c458c037d2df294e8da75dc74dc8
#
_entry.id   46d7c458c037d2df294e8da75dc74dc8
#
_cell.length_a   1.000
_cell.length_b   1.000
_cell.length_c   1.000
_cell.angle_alpha   90.00
_cell.angle_beta   90.00
_cell.angle_gamma   90.00
#
_symmetry.space_group_name_H-M   'P 1'
#
loop_
_entity.id
_entity.type
_entity.pdbx_description
1 polymer ?
#
loop_
_entity_poly.entity_id
_entity_poly.type
_entity_poly.pdbx_seq_one_letter_code
_entity_poly.pdbx_strand_id
1 'polypeptide(L)'
;MFEKYRRDISRAFPNDNFYTDEIKESIARIIEAYIWRNPTVGYIQGFNFLVFRLRKVLNEEDTFWTLVMVIETYMPPDYYVEMYGVRTQASILQKIFRQYSFLPEVQAKFDDPTIQFNLMDNAISWFISLYTECLPEQASLQVLDLFFLFG
;
A
#
# COMPACT_ATOMS: atom_id res chain seq x y z
N MET A 1 -17.72 4.76 8.11
CA MET A 1 -16.25 4.67 7.92
C MET A 1 -15.68 3.38 8.53
N PHE A 2 -16.01 3.06 9.77
CA PHE A 2 -15.47 1.89 10.51
C PHE A 2 -15.74 0.51 9.89
N GLU A 3 -16.86 0.30 9.23
CA GLU A 3 -17.19 -0.98 8.57
C GLU A 3 -16.31 -1.29 7.34
N LYS A 4 -15.80 -0.25 6.65
CA LYS A 4 -15.04 -0.44 5.40
C LYS A 4 -13.69 -1.10 5.67
N TYR A 5 -12.86 -0.55 6.57
CA TYR A 5 -11.54 -1.12 6.84
C TYR A 5 -11.62 -2.49 7.53
N ARG A 6 -12.61 -2.73 8.39
CA ARG A 6 -12.80 -4.05 9.02
C ARG A 6 -13.10 -5.14 7.99
N ARG A 7 -13.86 -4.81 6.95
CA ARG A 7 -14.11 -5.73 5.82
C ARG A 7 -12.83 -5.98 5.02
N ASP A 8 -12.02 -4.95 4.77
CA ASP A 8 -10.75 -5.10 4.05
C ASP A 8 -9.76 -5.93 4.87
N ILE A 9 -9.68 -5.73 6.18
CA ILE A 9 -8.88 -6.56 7.08
C ILE A 9 -9.36 -8.02 7.02
N SER A 10 -10.65 -8.30 7.13
CA SER A 10 -11.15 -9.68 7.23
C SER A 10 -10.77 -10.58 6.06
N ARG A 11 -10.50 -10.02 4.88
CA ARG A 11 -10.26 -10.75 3.62
C ARG A 11 -8.83 -10.68 3.09
N ALA A 12 -7.92 -9.91 3.75
CA ALA A 12 -6.64 -9.53 3.15
C ALA A 12 -5.66 -10.70 2.94
N PHE A 13 -5.46 -11.56 3.95
CA PHE A 13 -4.45 -12.63 3.92
C PHE A 13 -5.01 -13.98 4.39
N PRO A 14 -5.95 -14.59 3.64
CA PRO A 14 -6.69 -15.78 4.12
C PRO A 14 -5.79 -17.01 4.33
N ASN A 15 -4.63 -17.07 3.69
CA ASN A 15 -3.73 -18.22 3.73
C ASN A 15 -2.47 -17.99 4.58
N ASP A 16 -2.37 -16.87 5.31
CA ASP A 16 -1.22 -16.57 6.13
C ASP A 16 -1.49 -16.98 7.59
N ASN A 17 -0.71 -17.94 8.09
CA ASN A 17 -0.87 -18.47 9.46
C ASN A 17 -0.67 -17.43 10.57
N PHE A 18 0.08 -16.35 10.30
CA PHE A 18 0.25 -15.26 11.24
C PHE A 18 -0.99 -14.34 11.28
N TYR A 19 -1.89 -14.42 10.29
CA TYR A 19 -3.08 -13.58 10.17
C TYR A 19 -4.24 -14.06 11.05
N THR A 20 -3.98 -14.21 12.34
CA THR A 20 -4.95 -14.62 13.37
C THR A 20 -5.97 -13.51 13.67
N ASP A 21 -7.05 -13.85 14.36
CA ASP A 21 -8.06 -12.86 14.77
C ASP A 21 -7.47 -11.82 15.72
N GLU A 22 -6.50 -12.20 16.57
CA GLU A 22 -5.76 -11.26 17.41
C GLU A 22 -4.97 -10.23 16.59
N ILE A 23 -4.30 -10.68 15.53
CA ILE A 23 -3.56 -9.78 14.62
C ILE A 23 -4.52 -8.88 13.83
N LYS A 24 -5.65 -9.40 13.37
CA LYS A 24 -6.68 -8.58 12.72
C LYS A 24 -7.20 -7.46 13.62
N GLU A 25 -7.48 -7.78 14.89
CA GLU A 25 -7.90 -6.76 15.86
C GLU A 25 -6.78 -5.76 16.18
N SER A 26 -5.53 -6.20 16.26
CA SER A 26 -4.37 -5.31 16.38
C SER A 26 -4.27 -4.33 15.21
N ILE A 27 -4.40 -4.83 13.96
CA ILE A 27 -4.41 -3.99 12.75
C ILE A 27 -5.59 -3.00 12.79
N ALA A 28 -6.76 -3.45 13.22
CA ALA A 28 -7.93 -2.59 13.34
C ALA A 28 -7.69 -1.44 14.32
N ARG A 29 -7.12 -1.72 15.50
CA ARG A 29 -6.78 -0.68 16.50
C ARG A 29 -5.77 0.32 15.97
N ILE A 30 -4.73 -0.14 15.28
CA ILE A 30 -3.71 0.74 14.67
C ILE A 30 -4.36 1.68 13.64
N ILE A 31 -5.17 1.13 12.75
CA ILE A 31 -5.87 1.92 11.71
C ILE A 31 -6.86 2.90 12.35
N GLU A 32 -7.62 2.47 13.35
CA GLU A 32 -8.55 3.35 14.09
C GLU A 32 -7.80 4.51 14.76
N ALA A 33 -6.72 4.21 15.45
CA ALA A 33 -5.88 5.24 16.09
C ALA A 33 -5.34 6.24 15.06
N TYR A 34 -4.92 5.73 13.88
CA TYR A 34 -4.44 6.62 12.81
C TYR A 34 -5.56 7.50 12.23
N ILE A 35 -6.76 6.98 12.01
CA ILE A 35 -7.92 7.76 11.56
C ILE A 35 -8.23 8.91 12.52
N TRP A 36 -8.17 8.65 13.83
CA TRP A 36 -8.37 9.68 14.85
C TRP A 36 -7.25 10.71 14.87
N ARG A 37 -6.01 10.28 14.66
CA ARG A 37 -4.86 11.17 14.61
C ARG A 37 -4.88 12.09 13.39
N ASN A 38 -5.18 11.55 12.23
CA ASN A 38 -5.15 12.29 10.97
C ASN A 38 -6.45 12.07 10.17
N PRO A 39 -7.54 12.75 10.55
CA PRO A 39 -8.82 12.58 9.88
C PRO A 39 -8.83 13.12 8.44
N THR A 40 -7.87 13.97 8.07
CA THR A 40 -7.74 14.51 6.70
C THR A 40 -7.34 13.42 5.72
N VAL A 41 -6.43 12.55 6.10
CA VAL A 41 -6.06 11.35 5.32
C VAL A 41 -7.07 10.24 5.56
N GLY A 42 -7.40 9.99 6.82
CA GLY A 42 -8.33 8.95 7.22
C GLY A 42 -7.86 7.54 6.87
N TYR A 43 -8.80 6.66 6.51
CA TYR A 43 -8.49 5.32 6.02
C TYR A 43 -8.43 5.28 4.51
N ILE A 44 -7.34 4.78 3.98
CA ILE A 44 -7.15 4.48 2.57
C ILE A 44 -7.06 2.97 2.40
N GLN A 45 -7.82 2.43 1.48
CA GLN A 45 -7.78 1.00 1.15
C GLN A 45 -6.37 0.63 0.66
N GLY A 46 -5.76 -0.34 1.31
CA GLY A 46 -4.36 -0.72 1.09
C GLY A 46 -3.48 -0.54 2.33
N PHE A 47 -3.83 0.36 3.27
CA PHE A 47 -3.09 0.53 4.51
C PHE A 47 -3.06 -0.73 5.38
N ASN A 48 -4.10 -1.55 5.34
CA ASN A 48 -4.16 -2.82 6.05
C ASN A 48 -3.04 -3.78 5.62
N PHE A 49 -2.63 -3.77 4.35
CA PHE A 49 -1.52 -4.61 3.86
C PHE A 49 -0.18 -4.14 4.42
N LEU A 50 0.08 -2.83 4.39
CA LEU A 50 1.29 -2.24 4.98
C LEU A 50 1.36 -2.51 6.48
N VAL A 51 0.28 -2.21 7.22
CA VAL A 51 0.20 -2.43 8.66
C VAL A 51 0.43 -3.90 9.01
N PHE A 52 -0.14 -4.84 8.26
CA PHE A 52 0.09 -6.25 8.47
C PHE A 52 1.57 -6.65 8.30
N ARG A 53 2.23 -6.18 7.24
CA ARG A 53 3.67 -6.48 7.04
C ARG A 53 4.53 -5.92 8.17
N LEU A 54 4.26 -4.71 8.62
CA LEU A 54 4.94 -4.11 9.77
C LEU A 54 4.68 -4.90 11.07
N ARG A 55 3.45 -5.37 11.29
CA ARG A 55 3.08 -6.19 12.46
C ARG A 55 3.80 -7.53 12.53
N LYS A 56 4.32 -8.04 11.43
CA LYS A 56 5.14 -9.27 11.43
C LYS A 56 6.52 -9.08 12.09
N VAL A 57 7.02 -7.85 12.12
CA VAL A 57 8.37 -7.52 12.60
C VAL A 57 8.37 -6.54 13.77
N LEU A 58 7.28 -5.81 14.00
CA LEU A 58 7.13 -4.80 15.03
C LEU A 58 5.98 -5.14 15.98
N ASN A 59 6.04 -4.64 17.20
CA ASN A 59 4.88 -4.63 18.12
C ASN A 59 3.81 -3.63 17.64
N GLU A 60 2.67 -3.58 18.34
CA GLU A 60 1.52 -2.76 17.94
C GLU A 60 1.82 -1.26 17.97
N GLU A 61 2.48 -0.79 19.02
CA GLU A 61 2.83 0.62 19.21
C GLU A 61 3.86 1.08 18.16
N ASP A 62 4.93 0.33 17.96
CA ASP A 62 5.96 0.65 16.96
C ASP A 62 5.38 0.61 15.55
N THR A 63 4.46 -0.30 15.28
CA THR A 63 3.74 -0.34 13.99
C THR A 63 2.91 0.92 13.76
N PHE A 64 2.20 1.40 14.78
CA PHE A 64 1.44 2.64 14.70
C PHE A 64 2.35 3.83 14.39
N TRP A 65 3.45 3.99 15.15
CA TRP A 65 4.36 5.10 14.92
C TRP A 65 5.10 5.01 13.58
N THR A 66 5.42 3.80 13.13
CA THR A 66 6.00 3.59 11.79
C THR A 66 5.01 3.99 10.70
N LEU A 67 3.73 3.63 10.83
CA LEU A 67 2.69 4.07 9.90
C LEU A 67 2.58 5.60 9.86
N VAL A 68 2.60 6.26 11.03
CA VAL A 68 2.61 7.72 11.14
C VAL A 68 3.81 8.31 10.40
N MET A 69 5.01 7.78 10.63
CA MET A 69 6.23 8.25 9.96
C MET A 69 6.14 8.09 8.44
N VAL A 70 5.66 6.95 7.95
CA VAL A 70 5.49 6.71 6.52
C VAL A 70 4.58 7.78 5.92
N ILE A 71 3.42 8.00 6.50
CA ILE A 71 2.40 8.86 5.89
C ILE A 71 2.70 10.35 6.08
N GLU A 72 3.24 10.75 7.25
CA GLU A 72 3.35 12.16 7.63
C GLU A 72 4.78 12.71 7.46
N THR A 73 5.79 11.86 7.27
CA THR A 73 7.19 12.29 7.19
C THR A 73 7.88 11.85 5.90
N TYR A 74 7.76 10.56 5.52
CA TYR A 74 8.42 10.04 4.32
C TYR A 74 7.68 10.41 3.04
N MET A 75 6.34 10.41 3.08
CA MET A 75 5.57 10.81 1.91
C MET A 75 5.50 12.32 1.75
N PRO A 76 5.51 12.84 0.52
CA PRO A 76 5.30 14.26 0.27
C PRO A 76 4.00 14.77 0.90
N PRO A 77 3.91 16.05 1.26
CA PRO A 77 2.65 16.67 1.67
C PRO A 77 1.52 16.36 0.67
N ASP A 78 0.34 16.10 1.16
CA ASP A 78 -0.85 15.80 0.37
C ASP A 78 -0.78 14.53 -0.49
N TYR A 79 0.23 13.68 -0.28
CA TYR A 79 0.39 12.45 -1.05
C TYR A 79 -0.86 11.57 -1.02
N TYR A 80 -1.42 11.40 0.16
CA TYR A 80 -2.62 10.60 0.39
C TYR A 80 -3.91 11.43 0.44
N VAL A 81 -3.82 12.75 0.59
CA VAL A 81 -5.00 13.61 0.61
C VAL A 81 -5.62 13.62 -0.79
N GLU A 82 -6.91 13.28 -0.89
CA GLU A 82 -7.62 13.14 -2.18
C GLU A 82 -6.87 12.25 -3.19
N MET A 83 -5.85 11.51 -2.73
CA MET A 83 -5.00 10.66 -3.59
C MET A 83 -4.20 11.42 -4.66
N TYR A 84 -3.95 12.72 -4.48
CA TYR A 84 -3.26 13.53 -5.49
C TYR A 84 -1.85 13.04 -5.80
N GLY A 85 -1.02 12.83 -4.77
CA GLY A 85 0.35 12.36 -4.95
C GLY A 85 0.41 10.96 -5.58
N VAL A 86 -0.39 10.03 -5.06
CA VAL A 86 -0.47 8.66 -5.58
C VAL A 86 -0.86 8.63 -7.05
N ARG A 87 -1.90 9.38 -7.44
CA ARG A 87 -2.36 9.46 -8.84
C ARG A 87 -1.33 10.11 -9.75
N THR A 88 -0.63 11.14 -9.25
CA THR A 88 0.44 11.79 -10.00
C THR A 88 1.58 10.82 -10.27
N GLN A 89 2.04 10.07 -9.27
CA GLN A 89 3.09 9.06 -9.45
C GLN A 89 2.65 7.93 -10.38
N ALA A 90 1.43 7.42 -10.25
CA ALA A 90 0.89 6.41 -11.15
C ALA A 90 0.85 6.91 -12.61
N SER A 91 0.48 8.17 -12.82
CA SER A 91 0.47 8.81 -14.13
C SER A 91 1.89 8.97 -14.72
N ILE A 92 2.87 9.32 -13.88
CA ILE A 92 4.28 9.40 -14.28
C ILE A 92 4.79 8.01 -14.66
N LEU A 93 4.52 6.99 -13.85
CA LEU A 93 4.90 5.62 -14.16
C LEU A 93 4.32 5.16 -15.49
N GLN A 94 3.04 5.42 -15.74
CA GLN A 94 2.40 5.08 -17.01
C GLN A 94 3.08 5.77 -18.20
N LYS A 95 3.46 7.05 -18.07
CA LYS A 95 4.20 7.78 -19.11
C LYS A 95 5.59 7.18 -19.35
N ILE A 96 6.31 6.84 -18.28
CA ILE A 96 7.62 6.20 -18.36
C ILE A 96 7.51 4.86 -19.10
N PHE A 97 6.53 4.04 -18.75
CA PHE A 97 6.30 2.76 -19.45
C PHE A 97 6.03 2.94 -20.94
N ARG A 98 5.22 3.92 -21.32
CA ARG A 98 4.92 4.20 -22.73
C ARG A 98 6.12 4.75 -23.50
N GLN A 99 6.96 5.56 -22.85
CA GLN A 99 8.09 6.22 -23.49
C GLN A 99 9.34 5.33 -23.57
N TYR A 100 9.57 4.53 -22.53
CA TYR A 100 10.78 3.71 -22.36
C TYR A 100 10.42 2.23 -22.28
N SER A 101 9.75 1.73 -23.31
CA SER A 101 9.42 0.30 -23.40
C SER A 101 10.70 -0.54 -23.46
N PHE A 102 11.21 -0.95 -22.30
CA PHE A 102 12.40 -1.80 -22.19
C PHE A 102 12.16 -3.23 -22.68
N LEU A 103 10.90 -3.65 -22.76
CA LEU A 103 10.49 -4.98 -23.18
C LEU A 103 9.32 -4.87 -24.17
N PRO A 104 9.58 -5.01 -25.49
CA PRO A 104 8.51 -4.93 -26.50
C PRO A 104 7.35 -5.90 -26.25
N GLU A 105 7.63 -7.08 -25.68
CA GLU A 105 6.63 -8.08 -25.33
C GLU A 105 5.69 -7.60 -24.21
N VAL A 106 6.20 -6.80 -23.26
CA VAL A 106 5.39 -6.19 -22.20
C VAL A 106 4.52 -5.09 -22.79
N GLN A 107 5.10 -4.25 -23.66
CA GLN A 107 4.35 -3.20 -24.35
C GLN A 107 3.19 -3.77 -25.17
N ALA A 108 3.45 -4.84 -25.93
CA ALA A 108 2.40 -5.51 -26.71
C ALA A 108 1.24 -6.00 -25.85
N LYS A 109 1.51 -6.44 -24.61
CA LYS A 109 0.45 -6.83 -23.65
C LYS A 109 -0.33 -5.64 -23.11
N PHE A 110 0.31 -4.48 -22.94
CA PHE A 110 -0.40 -3.26 -22.53
C PHE A 110 -1.29 -2.69 -23.64
N ASP A 111 -0.89 -2.89 -24.89
CA ASP A 111 -1.61 -2.40 -26.06
C ASP A 111 -2.69 -3.40 -26.55
N ASP A 112 -2.74 -4.61 -26.00
CA ASP A 112 -3.73 -5.63 -26.34
C ASP A 112 -5.10 -5.29 -25.69
N PRO A 113 -6.12 -4.97 -26.51
CA PRO A 113 -7.44 -4.61 -26.01
C PRO A 113 -8.18 -5.77 -25.31
N THR A 114 -7.71 -7.01 -25.48
CA THR A 114 -8.29 -8.18 -24.81
C THR A 114 -7.77 -8.37 -23.39
N ILE A 115 -6.64 -7.74 -23.05
CA ILE A 115 -6.07 -7.77 -21.71
C ILE A 115 -6.66 -6.62 -20.89
N GLN A 116 -7.54 -6.94 -19.95
CA GLN A 116 -8.11 -5.96 -19.01
C GLN A 116 -7.10 -5.54 -17.93
N PHE A 117 -5.88 -5.18 -18.34
CA PHE A 117 -4.87 -4.70 -17.41
C PHE A 117 -4.82 -3.17 -17.46
N ASN A 118 -5.20 -2.54 -16.35
CA ASN A 118 -5.05 -1.10 -16.17
C ASN A 118 -3.83 -0.80 -15.32
N LEU A 119 -2.73 -0.38 -15.95
CA LEU A 119 -1.49 -0.04 -15.24
C LEU A 119 -1.73 1.06 -14.22
N MET A 120 -2.58 2.03 -14.51
CA MET A 120 -2.88 3.14 -13.61
C MET A 120 -3.50 2.64 -12.29
N ASP A 121 -4.53 1.80 -12.37
CA ASP A 121 -5.23 1.30 -11.18
C ASP A 121 -4.33 0.38 -10.34
N ASN A 122 -3.55 -0.48 -11.02
CA ASN A 122 -2.57 -1.33 -10.33
C ASN A 122 -1.46 -0.51 -9.67
N ALA A 123 -0.92 0.50 -10.35
CA ALA A 123 0.13 1.37 -9.81
C ALA A 123 -0.37 2.17 -8.58
N ILE A 124 -1.62 2.61 -8.59
CA ILE A 124 -2.24 3.25 -7.42
C ILE A 124 -2.21 2.30 -6.22
N SER A 125 -2.64 1.05 -6.38
CA SER A 125 -2.62 0.04 -5.33
C SER A 125 -1.19 -0.25 -4.82
N TRP A 126 -0.23 -0.39 -5.74
CA TRP A 126 1.18 -0.60 -5.40
C TRP A 126 1.76 0.55 -4.56
N PHE A 127 1.50 1.78 -4.94
CA PHE A 127 2.02 2.96 -4.25
C PHE A 127 1.34 3.19 -2.90
N ILE A 128 0.03 2.93 -2.78
CA ILE A 128 -0.67 3.03 -1.49
C ILE A 128 -0.08 2.05 -0.48
N SER A 129 0.09 0.81 -0.91
CA SER A 129 0.52 -0.27 -0.03
C SER A 129 2.04 -0.40 0.11
N LEU A 130 2.84 0.44 -0.56
CA LEU A 130 4.29 0.26 -0.71
C LEU A 130 4.63 -1.16 -1.18
N TYR A 131 3.90 -1.65 -2.18
CA TYR A 131 4.02 -2.99 -2.78
C TYR A 131 3.70 -4.17 -1.86
N THR A 132 3.30 -3.95 -0.61
CA THR A 132 3.02 -5.02 0.36
C THR A 132 1.77 -5.85 0.01
N GLU A 133 0.87 -5.32 -0.81
CA GLU A 133 -0.30 -6.04 -1.33
C GLU A 133 0.06 -7.02 -2.45
N CYS A 134 0.96 -6.62 -3.36
CA CYS A 134 1.20 -7.34 -4.62
C CYS A 134 2.45 -8.23 -4.62
N LEU A 135 3.42 -7.97 -3.74
CA LEU A 135 4.65 -8.75 -3.69
C LEU A 135 4.58 -9.87 -2.64
N PRO A 136 5.27 -11.00 -2.88
CA PRO A 136 5.51 -12.00 -1.85
C PRO A 136 6.17 -11.38 -0.62
N GLU A 137 5.96 -11.98 0.56
CA GLU A 137 6.41 -11.44 1.83
C GLU A 137 7.87 -11.00 1.84
N GLN A 138 8.78 -11.90 1.46
CA GLN A 138 10.21 -11.60 1.47
C GLN A 138 10.56 -10.41 0.57
N ALA A 139 10.00 -10.33 -0.63
CA ALA A 139 10.22 -9.22 -1.54
C ALA A 139 9.63 -7.92 -1.02
N SER A 140 8.44 -7.95 -0.41
CA SER A 140 7.82 -6.77 0.17
C SER A 140 8.60 -6.21 1.36
N LEU A 141 9.19 -7.07 2.20
CA LEU A 141 10.06 -6.64 3.29
C LEU A 141 11.35 -5.99 2.77
N GLN A 142 11.96 -6.54 1.70
CA GLN A 142 13.13 -5.93 1.07
C GLN A 142 12.81 -4.54 0.47
N VAL A 143 11.63 -4.37 -0.11
CA VAL A 143 11.18 -3.05 -0.59
C VAL A 143 11.01 -2.08 0.57
N LEU A 144 10.42 -2.51 1.69
CA LEU A 144 10.30 -1.67 2.89
C LEU A 144 11.68 -1.31 3.47
N ASP A 145 12.63 -2.25 3.51
CA ASP A 145 14.01 -1.95 3.94
C ASP A 145 14.65 -0.85 3.07
N LEU A 146 14.53 -0.98 1.74
CA LEU A 146 15.03 0.05 0.81
C LEU A 146 14.31 1.39 1.00
N PHE A 147 13.00 1.37 1.19
CA PHE A 147 12.22 2.57 1.44
C PHE A 147 12.65 3.29 2.73
N PHE A 148 12.88 2.57 3.82
CA PHE A 148 13.32 3.17 5.08
C PHE A 148 14.79 3.62 5.07
N LEU A 149 15.62 3.03 4.23
CA LEU A 149 17.04 3.39 4.12
C LEU A 149 17.29 4.60 3.21
N PHE A 150 16.51 4.74 2.16
CA PHE A 150 16.78 5.70 1.09
C PHE A 150 15.66 6.74 0.86
N GLY A 151 14.49 6.56 1.45
CA GLY A 151 13.34 7.46 1.33
C GLY A 151 12.42 7.11 0.19
#